data_2309a75de9a793f452febb06d52deea0
#
_entry.id   2309a75de9a793f452febb06d52deea0
#
_cell.length_a   1.000
_cell.length_b   1.000
_cell.length_c   1.000
_cell.angle_alpha   90.00
_cell.angle_beta   90.00
_cell.angle_gamma   90.00
#
_symmetry.space_group_name_H-M   'P 1'
#
loop_
_entity.id
_entity.type
_entity.pdbx_description
1 polymer ?
#
loop_
_entity_poly.entity_id
_entity_poly.type
_entity_poly.pdbx_seq_one_letter_code
_entity_poly.pdbx_strand_id
1 'polypeptide(L)'
;MKHQTLQQLAGAGHFNSKHKGQSGMALITAMITVLAVSIIVSAALWKSWTLAQAESSKRHADQAQWLLSAALDWSRVILKEDLRASQTDNLTEPWAVPLQEVKLSSFLKASANSNEATQSNNAQDDLLASQVFLSGQITDEHSRLNFFNLLATNPTPPPVANAFARLFESLHLPQSELLQLMSAFASAQKNENAPLWPQRLENLTSWGLSPSTLATLKPYATWINESTTVNLNTASPLVLYATLGDIEMSQAERLASQRASQPWSTLGDIQNALGPQHALSVNANYHQLSSKYFMVSGKIRIDETQIVSRSLVQRTPSQVLIVWSERGAQADNVSFSSTTMNP
;
A
#
# COMPACT_ATOMS: atom_id res chain seq x y z
N MET A 1 -104.63 -31.79 53.27
CA MET A 1 -104.59 -33.24 53.58
C MET A 1 -103.10 -33.66 53.56
N LYS A 2 -102.72 -34.10 54.75
CA LYS A 2 -101.69 -35.13 55.08
C LYS A 2 -100.25 -34.93 54.55
N HIS A 3 -99.30 -34.61 55.42
CA HIS A 3 -98.46 -35.53 56.21
C HIS A 3 -97.33 -36.11 55.35
N GLN A 4 -96.14 -36.18 55.72
CA GLN A 4 -95.29 -36.27 56.88
C GLN A 4 -93.87 -36.42 56.36
N THR A 5 -92.91 -35.78 56.93
CA THR A 5 -91.86 -36.23 57.85
C THR A 5 -90.78 -37.17 57.33
N LEU A 6 -89.61 -36.86 57.58
CA LEU A 6 -88.44 -37.40 58.26
C LEU A 6 -87.19 -37.28 57.53
N GLN A 7 -86.25 -36.51 57.96
CA GLN A 7 -85.16 -36.77 58.92
C GLN A 7 -83.95 -37.58 58.37
N GLN A 8 -82.81 -36.92 58.55
CA GLN A 8 -81.47 -37.47 58.84
C GLN A 8 -80.68 -38.16 57.67
N LEU A 9 -79.49 -37.82 57.42
CA LEU A 9 -78.28 -37.96 58.25
C LEU A 9 -77.10 -37.12 57.67
N ALA A 10 -76.35 -36.62 58.58
CA ALA A 10 -75.07 -35.98 58.46
C ALA A 10 -74.01 -36.85 57.81
N GLY A 11 -73.12 -36.21 56.99
CA GLY A 11 -71.92 -36.78 56.53
C GLY A 11 -70.98 -35.65 56.15
N ALA A 12 -70.40 -35.00 57.14
CA ALA A 12 -69.32 -34.05 56.95
C ALA A 12 -68.09 -34.80 56.52
N GLY A 13 -67.87 -34.86 55.20
CA GLY A 13 -66.58 -35.27 54.62
C GLY A 13 -65.67 -34.09 54.62
N HIS A 14 -64.83 -33.94 55.64
CA HIS A 14 -63.68 -33.07 55.64
C HIS A 14 -62.70 -33.54 54.57
N PHE A 15 -62.71 -32.98 53.35
CA PHE A 15 -61.60 -33.10 52.45
C PHE A 15 -60.45 -32.19 52.93
N ASN A 16 -59.66 -32.79 53.84
CA ASN A 16 -58.36 -32.23 54.23
C ASN A 16 -57.36 -32.38 53.09
N SER A 17 -57.39 -31.43 52.12
CA SER A 17 -56.36 -31.36 51.10
C SER A 17 -55.08 -30.91 51.78
N LYS A 18 -54.25 -31.90 52.15
CA LYS A 18 -52.89 -31.64 52.54
C LYS A 18 -52.16 -31.06 51.33
N HIS A 19 -52.12 -29.74 51.21
CA HIS A 19 -51.09 -29.07 50.38
C HIS A 19 -49.76 -29.27 51.04
N LYS A 20 -49.18 -30.47 50.81
CA LYS A 20 -47.77 -30.73 51.07
C LYS A 20 -46.91 -29.87 50.11
N GLY A 21 -46.26 -28.87 50.69
CA GLY A 21 -45.00 -28.27 50.33
C GLY A 21 -44.51 -28.33 48.85
N GLN A 22 -45.13 -27.53 47.95
CA GLN A 22 -44.56 -27.22 46.63
C GLN A 22 -43.72 -25.93 46.64
N SER A 23 -43.50 -25.32 47.78
CA SER A 23 -42.76 -24.05 47.90
C SER A 23 -41.28 -24.18 47.50
N GLY A 24 -40.64 -25.33 47.69
CA GLY A 24 -39.23 -25.55 47.27
C GLY A 24 -39.06 -25.65 45.73
N MET A 25 -40.06 -26.28 45.07
CA MET A 25 -40.00 -26.46 43.61
C MET A 25 -40.27 -25.15 42.86
N ALA A 26 -41.14 -24.30 43.39
CA ALA A 26 -41.39 -22.96 42.83
C ALA A 26 -40.15 -22.04 42.93
N LEU A 27 -39.39 -22.16 44.02
CA LEU A 27 -38.13 -21.38 44.16
C LEU A 27 -37.06 -21.83 43.17
N ILE A 28 -36.89 -23.14 43.00
CA ILE A 28 -35.92 -23.70 42.06
C ILE A 28 -36.28 -23.31 40.61
N THR A 29 -37.55 -23.43 40.23
CA THR A 29 -37.99 -23.03 38.88
C THR A 29 -37.83 -21.52 38.66
N ALA A 30 -38.10 -20.67 39.65
CA ALA A 30 -37.86 -19.24 39.58
C ALA A 30 -36.36 -18.94 39.43
N MET A 31 -35.48 -19.63 40.16
CA MET A 31 -34.03 -19.46 40.01
C MET A 31 -33.52 -19.91 38.62
N ILE A 32 -34.02 -21.03 38.09
CA ILE A 32 -33.67 -21.53 36.75
C ILE A 32 -34.14 -20.55 35.67
N THR A 33 -35.35 -20.00 35.79
CA THR A 33 -35.86 -19.00 34.82
C THR A 33 -35.06 -17.73 34.86
N VAL A 34 -34.70 -17.21 36.04
CA VAL A 34 -33.83 -16.02 36.18
C VAL A 34 -32.44 -16.29 35.57
N LEU A 35 -31.85 -17.47 35.85
CA LEU A 35 -30.60 -17.87 35.29
C LEU A 35 -30.66 -17.94 33.76
N ALA A 36 -31.70 -18.59 33.20
CA ALA A 36 -31.89 -18.71 31.77
C ALA A 36 -32.03 -17.33 31.09
N VAL A 37 -32.85 -16.45 31.69
CA VAL A 37 -32.99 -15.07 31.19
C VAL A 37 -31.66 -14.31 31.26
N SER A 38 -30.92 -14.45 32.36
CA SER A 38 -29.63 -13.79 32.53
C SER A 38 -28.62 -14.24 31.46
N ILE A 39 -28.58 -15.55 31.11
CA ILE A 39 -27.73 -16.09 30.06
C ILE A 39 -28.13 -15.50 28.69
N ILE A 40 -29.44 -15.47 28.40
CA ILE A 40 -29.93 -14.91 27.11
C ILE A 40 -29.59 -13.42 26.98
N VAL A 41 -29.83 -12.64 28.05
CA VAL A 41 -29.52 -11.20 28.08
C VAL A 41 -28.00 -10.99 27.91
N SER A 42 -27.17 -11.75 28.63
CA SER A 42 -25.72 -11.66 28.52
C SER A 42 -25.23 -12.00 27.11
N ALA A 43 -25.78 -13.04 26.50
CA ALA A 43 -25.46 -13.42 25.12
C ALA A 43 -25.88 -12.35 24.10
N ALA A 44 -27.07 -11.74 24.31
CA ALA A 44 -27.57 -10.64 23.48
C ALA A 44 -26.68 -9.38 23.60
N LEU A 45 -26.28 -9.03 24.82
CA LEU A 45 -25.36 -7.90 25.07
C LEU A 45 -23.99 -8.16 24.45
N TRP A 46 -23.42 -9.35 24.60
CA TRP A 46 -22.18 -9.73 23.97
C TRP A 46 -22.24 -9.61 22.44
N LYS A 47 -23.31 -10.15 21.83
CA LYS A 47 -23.53 -10.03 20.38
C LYS A 47 -23.68 -8.56 19.94
N SER A 48 -24.43 -7.77 20.69
CA SER A 48 -24.61 -6.35 20.41
C SER A 48 -23.26 -5.59 20.47
N TRP A 49 -22.44 -5.88 21.49
CA TRP A 49 -21.12 -5.27 21.63
C TRP A 49 -20.17 -5.65 20.49
N THR A 50 -20.11 -6.94 20.11
CA THR A 50 -19.27 -7.38 18.98
C THR A 50 -19.72 -6.78 17.65
N LEU A 51 -21.03 -6.62 17.42
CA LEU A 51 -21.55 -5.95 16.23
C LEU A 51 -21.20 -4.46 16.20
N ALA A 52 -21.32 -3.77 17.34
CA ALA A 52 -20.96 -2.36 17.44
C ALA A 52 -19.46 -2.14 17.19
N GLN A 53 -18.60 -3.03 17.68
CA GLN A 53 -17.17 -2.96 17.44
C GLN A 53 -16.83 -3.24 15.96
N ALA A 54 -17.46 -4.22 15.33
CA ALA A 54 -17.29 -4.52 13.92
C ALA A 54 -17.75 -3.35 13.03
N GLU A 55 -18.88 -2.71 13.37
CA GLU A 55 -19.38 -1.53 12.65
C GLU A 55 -18.44 -0.33 12.80
N SER A 56 -17.90 -0.09 14.00
CA SER A 56 -16.89 0.96 14.24
C SER A 56 -15.64 0.74 13.38
N SER A 57 -15.09 -0.48 13.39
CA SER A 57 -13.91 -0.83 12.57
C SER A 57 -14.17 -0.64 11.08
N LYS A 58 -15.37 -1.00 10.60
CA LYS A 58 -15.76 -0.80 9.20
C LYS A 58 -15.84 0.69 8.85
N ARG A 59 -16.43 1.52 9.70
CA ARG A 59 -16.50 2.97 9.48
C ARG A 59 -15.10 3.59 9.43
N HIS A 60 -14.18 3.19 10.30
CA HIS A 60 -12.80 3.66 10.26
C HIS A 60 -12.09 3.22 8.96
N ALA A 61 -12.34 2.00 8.49
CA ALA A 61 -11.79 1.53 7.22
C ALA A 61 -12.34 2.33 6.02
N ASP A 62 -13.64 2.60 5.99
CA ASP A 62 -14.27 3.39 4.93
C ASP A 62 -13.75 4.84 4.94
N GLN A 63 -13.63 5.47 6.11
CA GLN A 63 -13.05 6.81 6.26
C GLN A 63 -11.59 6.86 5.78
N ALA A 64 -10.77 5.90 6.21
CA ALA A 64 -9.38 5.81 5.77
C ALA A 64 -9.26 5.65 4.25
N GLN A 65 -10.17 4.89 3.64
CA GLN A 65 -10.20 4.72 2.19
C GLN A 65 -10.48 6.03 1.44
N TRP A 66 -11.43 6.83 1.90
CA TRP A 66 -11.70 8.15 1.33
C TRP A 66 -10.51 9.09 1.47
N LEU A 67 -9.87 9.11 2.64
CA LEU A 67 -8.70 9.94 2.90
C LEU A 67 -7.50 9.52 2.04
N LEU A 68 -7.27 8.21 1.86
CA LEU A 68 -6.22 7.71 0.96
C LEU A 68 -6.50 8.09 -0.49
N SER A 69 -7.75 8.07 -0.92
CA SER A 69 -8.13 8.53 -2.27
C SER A 69 -7.85 10.02 -2.44
N ALA A 70 -8.20 10.84 -1.45
CA ALA A 70 -7.90 12.28 -1.47
C ALA A 70 -6.38 12.55 -1.46
N ALA A 71 -5.60 11.79 -0.68
CA ALA A 71 -4.15 11.90 -0.67
C ALA A 71 -3.52 11.50 -2.02
N LEU A 72 -4.07 10.48 -2.69
CA LEU A 72 -3.67 10.11 -4.05
C LEU A 72 -3.98 11.23 -5.05
N ASP A 73 -5.16 11.82 -4.99
CA ASP A 73 -5.53 12.93 -5.87
C ASP A 73 -4.64 14.16 -5.62
N TRP A 74 -4.30 14.45 -4.37
CA TRP A 74 -3.33 15.49 -4.03
C TRP A 74 -1.94 15.20 -4.62
N SER A 75 -1.48 13.96 -4.52
CA SER A 75 -0.20 13.53 -5.12
C SER A 75 -0.19 13.72 -6.64
N ARG A 76 -1.34 13.47 -7.31
CA ARG A 76 -1.49 13.71 -8.75
C ARG A 76 -1.41 15.21 -9.11
N VAL A 77 -1.92 16.08 -8.26
CA VAL A 77 -1.78 17.54 -8.43
C VAL A 77 -0.31 17.94 -8.31
N ILE A 78 0.40 17.46 -7.28
CA ILE A 78 1.83 17.74 -7.09
C ILE A 78 2.62 17.33 -8.34
N LEU A 79 2.44 16.08 -8.82
CA LEU A 79 3.14 15.57 -10.00
C LEU A 79 2.80 16.34 -11.29
N LYS A 80 1.60 16.88 -11.39
CA LYS A 80 1.18 17.70 -12.53
C LYS A 80 1.81 19.08 -12.51
N GLU A 81 1.84 19.73 -11.36
CA GLU A 81 2.47 21.05 -11.20
C GLU A 81 4.00 20.96 -11.36
N ASP A 82 4.60 19.88 -10.87
CA ASP A 82 6.01 19.59 -11.05
C ASP A 82 6.41 19.53 -12.55
N LEU A 83 5.65 18.80 -13.37
CA LEU A 83 5.89 18.73 -14.81
C LEU A 83 5.78 20.11 -15.53
N ARG A 84 5.03 21.05 -14.95
CA ARG A 84 4.94 22.43 -15.47
C ARG A 84 6.13 23.29 -15.08
N ALA A 85 6.69 23.01 -13.91
CA ALA A 85 7.80 23.75 -13.34
C ALA A 85 9.17 23.26 -13.86
N SER A 86 9.32 21.97 -14.09
CA SER A 86 10.58 21.33 -14.51
C SER A 86 10.36 20.33 -15.65
N GLN A 87 11.38 20.20 -16.53
CA GLN A 87 11.43 19.14 -17.55
C GLN A 87 12.23 17.93 -17.10
N THR A 88 12.90 18.02 -15.97
CA THR A 88 13.68 16.94 -15.36
C THR A 88 13.11 16.60 -14.01
N ASP A 89 13.15 15.33 -13.63
CA ASP A 89 12.72 14.86 -12.32
C ASP A 89 13.94 14.44 -11.48
N ASN A 90 13.99 14.93 -10.25
CA ASN A 90 15.10 14.68 -9.34
C ASN A 90 14.65 14.59 -7.87
N LEU A 91 15.52 14.12 -6.99
CA LEU A 91 15.20 13.86 -5.60
C LEU A 91 15.12 15.12 -4.70
N THR A 92 15.42 16.32 -5.23
CA THR A 92 15.30 17.58 -4.48
C THR A 92 13.94 18.25 -4.68
N GLU A 93 13.10 17.72 -5.55
CA GLU A 93 11.78 18.24 -5.87
C GLU A 93 10.74 17.93 -4.79
N PRO A 94 9.69 18.74 -4.67
CA PRO A 94 8.68 18.59 -3.60
C PRO A 94 8.00 17.20 -3.57
N TRP A 95 7.80 16.57 -4.73
CA TRP A 95 7.20 15.25 -4.81
C TRP A 95 8.07 14.15 -4.19
N ALA A 96 9.39 14.30 -4.21
CA ALA A 96 10.33 13.31 -3.70
C ALA A 96 10.46 13.33 -2.17
N VAL A 97 9.98 14.38 -1.51
CA VAL A 97 10.03 14.52 -0.05
C VAL A 97 8.95 13.66 0.60
N PRO A 98 9.30 12.63 1.40
CA PRO A 98 8.32 11.81 2.07
C PRO A 98 7.51 12.62 3.10
N LEU A 99 6.20 12.45 3.09
CA LEU A 99 5.34 12.95 4.15
C LEU A 99 5.50 12.04 5.37
N GLN A 100 6.19 12.52 6.39
CA GLN A 100 6.30 11.88 7.70
C GLN A 100 4.92 11.75 8.33
N GLU A 101 4.74 10.83 9.30
CA GLU A 101 3.47 10.67 9.98
C GLU A 101 3.05 11.96 10.69
N VAL A 102 1.99 12.61 10.16
CA VAL A 102 1.43 13.86 10.69
C VAL A 102 -0.05 13.69 10.99
N LYS A 103 -0.55 14.44 11.97
CA LYS A 103 -2.00 14.51 12.20
C LYS A 103 -2.70 15.12 10.99
N LEU A 104 -3.80 14.51 10.56
CA LEU A 104 -4.57 15.00 9.43
C LEU A 104 -5.03 16.45 9.61
N SER A 105 -5.43 16.84 10.82
CA SER A 105 -5.81 18.22 11.14
C SER A 105 -4.67 19.23 10.88
N SER A 106 -3.42 18.86 11.20
CA SER A 106 -2.25 19.69 10.94
C SER A 106 -1.93 19.79 9.45
N PHE A 107 -2.05 18.67 8.74
CA PHE A 107 -1.87 18.63 7.28
C PHE A 107 -2.90 19.51 6.55
N LEU A 108 -4.19 19.40 6.91
CA LEU A 108 -5.25 20.21 6.33
C LEU A 108 -5.05 21.72 6.60
N LYS A 109 -4.64 22.09 7.82
CA LYS A 109 -4.34 23.49 8.17
C LYS A 109 -3.16 24.04 7.35
N ALA A 110 -2.10 23.24 7.17
CA ALA A 110 -0.96 23.65 6.35
C ALA A 110 -1.34 23.82 4.86
N SER A 111 -2.16 22.91 4.33
CA SER A 111 -2.66 22.97 2.95
C SER A 111 -3.65 24.12 2.72
N ALA A 112 -4.45 24.48 3.73
CA ALA A 112 -5.43 25.54 3.69
C ALA A 112 -4.79 26.94 3.65
N ASN A 113 -3.64 27.12 4.27
CA ASN A 113 -2.90 28.39 4.24
C ASN A 113 -2.34 28.72 2.84
N SER A 114 -2.34 27.78 1.92
CA SER A 114 -1.93 27.99 0.52
C SER A 114 -3.08 28.36 -0.44
N ASN A 115 -4.34 28.14 -0.04
CA ASN A 115 -5.53 28.54 -0.79
C ASN A 115 -6.63 28.95 0.18
N GLU A 116 -7.36 30.02 -0.09
CA GLU A 116 -8.44 30.56 0.75
C GLU A 116 -9.36 29.44 1.30
N ALA A 117 -9.14 29.07 2.56
CA ALA A 117 -9.75 27.91 3.16
C ALA A 117 -11.16 28.21 3.65
N THR A 118 -12.09 27.42 3.19
CA THR A 118 -13.38 27.22 3.83
C THR A 118 -13.13 26.70 5.25
N GLN A 119 -13.28 27.54 6.26
CA GLN A 119 -13.28 27.14 7.66
C GLN A 119 -14.47 26.20 7.90
N SER A 120 -14.20 24.91 8.00
CA SER A 120 -15.18 23.95 8.53
C SER A 120 -15.30 24.24 10.02
N ASN A 121 -16.43 24.85 10.43
CA ASN A 121 -16.72 25.26 11.80
C ASN A 121 -17.25 24.10 12.68
N ASN A 122 -17.04 22.86 12.31
CA ASN A 122 -17.52 21.72 13.08
C ASN A 122 -16.44 21.20 14.03
N ALA A 123 -16.54 21.53 15.32
CA ALA A 123 -15.67 21.02 16.37
C ALA A 123 -15.57 19.48 16.40
N GLN A 124 -16.56 18.79 15.87
CA GLN A 124 -16.63 17.34 15.79
C GLN A 124 -15.74 16.77 14.69
N ASP A 125 -15.64 17.47 13.55
CA ASP A 125 -14.73 17.13 12.45
C ASP A 125 -13.26 17.38 12.84
N ASP A 126 -13.00 18.40 13.63
CA ASP A 126 -11.67 18.71 14.18
C ASP A 126 -11.18 17.64 15.19
N LEU A 127 -12.11 17.11 16.01
CA LEU A 127 -11.81 16.02 16.95
C LEU A 127 -11.48 14.71 16.21
N LEU A 128 -12.25 14.35 15.19
CA LEU A 128 -12.01 13.16 14.35
C LEU A 128 -10.69 13.31 13.59
N ALA A 129 -10.45 14.46 12.98
CA ALA A 129 -9.20 14.73 12.23
C ALA A 129 -7.96 14.75 13.16
N SER A 130 -8.13 14.98 14.47
CA SER A 130 -7.02 14.96 15.44
C SER A 130 -6.53 13.55 15.81
N GLN A 131 -7.35 12.51 15.56
CA GLN A 131 -7.02 11.10 15.84
C GLN A 131 -6.54 10.36 14.60
N VAL A 132 -6.59 10.98 13.42
CA VAL A 132 -6.15 10.42 12.16
C VAL A 132 -4.73 10.87 11.84
N PHE A 133 -3.87 9.92 11.55
CA PHE A 133 -2.49 10.17 11.11
C PHE A 133 -2.32 9.75 9.66
N LEU A 134 -1.67 10.62 8.89
CA LEU A 134 -1.36 10.41 7.48
C LEU A 134 0.15 10.39 7.29
N SER A 135 0.64 9.44 6.51
CA SER A 135 2.00 9.44 5.97
C SER A 135 1.96 8.99 4.52
N GLY A 136 2.95 9.38 3.73
CA GLY A 136 2.97 9.03 2.32
C GLY A 136 4.31 9.29 1.65
N GLN A 137 4.49 8.67 0.48
CA GLN A 137 5.69 8.83 -0.32
C GLN A 137 5.32 8.66 -1.80
N ILE A 138 5.94 9.48 -2.64
CA ILE A 138 5.97 9.31 -4.09
C ILE A 138 7.36 8.81 -4.45
N THR A 139 7.44 7.75 -5.24
CA THR A 139 8.71 7.16 -5.70
C THR A 139 8.69 7.13 -7.22
N ASP A 140 9.78 7.54 -7.83
CA ASP A 140 9.97 7.45 -9.27
C ASP A 140 10.22 5.99 -9.68
N GLU A 141 9.37 5.43 -10.53
CA GLU A 141 9.54 4.07 -11.04
C GLU A 141 10.59 3.96 -12.15
N HIS A 142 10.98 5.08 -12.78
CA HIS A 142 12.11 5.14 -13.69
C HIS A 142 13.48 5.14 -12.96
N SER A 143 13.48 5.26 -11.63
CA SER A 143 14.69 5.06 -10.82
C SER A 143 15.16 3.61 -10.76
N ARG A 144 14.40 2.67 -11.35
CA ARG A 144 14.58 1.21 -11.29
C ARG A 144 14.70 0.60 -12.67
N LEU A 145 15.29 -0.59 -12.75
CA LEU A 145 15.31 -1.38 -13.99
C LEU A 145 13.92 -1.99 -14.24
N ASN A 146 13.37 -1.76 -15.41
CA ASN A 146 12.07 -2.33 -15.77
C ASN A 146 12.25 -3.70 -16.45
N PHE A 147 11.76 -4.76 -15.82
CA PHE A 147 11.81 -6.12 -16.37
C PHE A 147 11.11 -6.27 -17.72
N PHE A 148 10.15 -5.42 -18.03
CA PHE A 148 9.51 -5.41 -19.35
C PHE A 148 10.53 -5.16 -20.48
N ASN A 149 11.61 -4.41 -20.24
CA ASN A 149 12.64 -4.14 -21.23
C ASN A 149 13.35 -5.41 -21.71
N LEU A 150 13.35 -6.49 -20.92
CA LEU A 150 13.85 -7.80 -21.36
C LEU A 150 12.98 -8.45 -22.45
N LEU A 151 11.72 -7.99 -22.58
CA LEU A 151 10.74 -8.48 -23.54
C LEU A 151 10.60 -7.59 -24.77
N ALA A 152 10.93 -6.32 -24.65
CA ALA A 152 10.58 -5.27 -25.61
C ALA A 152 11.10 -5.56 -27.02
N THR A 153 12.18 -6.31 -27.12
CA THR A 153 12.78 -6.76 -28.38
C THR A 153 13.28 -8.20 -28.24
N ASN A 154 13.29 -8.93 -29.35
CA ASN A 154 13.85 -10.27 -29.41
C ASN A 154 14.85 -10.33 -30.59
N PRO A 155 16.15 -10.49 -30.35
CA PRO A 155 16.80 -10.67 -29.03
C PRO A 155 16.79 -9.41 -28.14
N THR A 156 16.86 -9.62 -26.82
CA THR A 156 17.05 -8.52 -25.84
C THR A 156 18.35 -7.78 -26.13
N PRO A 157 18.34 -6.43 -26.16
CA PRO A 157 19.56 -5.66 -26.38
C PRO A 157 20.62 -5.94 -25.30
N PRO A 158 21.90 -6.13 -25.67
CA PRO A 158 22.98 -6.40 -24.73
C PRO A 158 23.07 -5.43 -23.56
N PRO A 159 22.91 -4.10 -23.71
CA PRO A 159 22.93 -3.18 -22.57
C PRO A 159 21.85 -3.48 -21.53
N VAL A 160 20.63 -3.86 -21.95
CA VAL A 160 19.54 -4.21 -21.05
C VAL A 160 19.84 -5.53 -20.33
N ALA A 161 20.23 -6.57 -21.05
CA ALA A 161 20.56 -7.87 -20.46
C ALA A 161 21.73 -7.75 -19.46
N ASN A 162 22.78 -7.01 -19.82
CA ASN A 162 23.95 -6.77 -18.98
C ASN A 162 23.59 -5.98 -17.71
N ALA A 163 22.69 -5.00 -17.81
CA ALA A 163 22.23 -4.24 -16.63
C ALA A 163 21.58 -5.16 -15.58
N PHE A 164 20.71 -6.07 -16.01
CA PHE A 164 20.12 -7.05 -15.10
C PHE A 164 21.14 -8.06 -14.59
N ALA A 165 22.06 -8.55 -15.43
CA ALA A 165 23.11 -9.47 -15.00
C ALA A 165 24.00 -8.83 -13.93
N ARG A 166 24.41 -7.58 -14.09
CA ARG A 166 25.21 -6.82 -13.10
C ARG A 166 24.42 -6.57 -11.81
N LEU A 167 23.13 -6.26 -11.93
CA LEU A 167 22.27 -6.11 -10.75
C LEU A 167 22.18 -7.42 -9.94
N PHE A 168 21.94 -8.55 -10.61
CA PHE A 168 21.88 -9.87 -9.96
C PHE A 168 23.21 -10.23 -9.31
N GLU A 169 24.34 -9.99 -10.00
CA GLU A 169 25.67 -10.24 -9.48
C GLU A 169 25.95 -9.41 -8.21
N SER A 170 25.67 -8.11 -8.26
CA SER A 170 25.89 -7.19 -7.13
C SER A 170 25.04 -7.51 -5.91
N LEU A 171 23.85 -8.07 -6.12
CA LEU A 171 22.93 -8.50 -5.07
C LEU A 171 23.15 -9.97 -4.66
N HIS A 172 24.16 -10.65 -5.23
CA HIS A 172 24.46 -12.06 -4.99
C HIS A 172 23.26 -12.98 -5.27
N LEU A 173 22.46 -12.64 -6.28
CA LEU A 173 21.28 -13.39 -6.70
C LEU A 173 21.66 -14.49 -7.73
N PRO A 174 20.92 -15.62 -7.77
CA PRO A 174 21.19 -16.68 -8.72
C PRO A 174 21.00 -16.22 -10.17
N GLN A 175 22.06 -16.15 -10.95
CA GLN A 175 22.00 -15.82 -12.39
C GLN A 175 21.11 -16.83 -13.16
N SER A 176 20.98 -18.05 -12.68
CA SER A 176 20.10 -19.06 -13.26
C SER A 176 18.63 -18.64 -13.27
N GLU A 177 18.14 -17.90 -12.23
CA GLU A 177 16.79 -17.40 -12.19
C GLU A 177 16.57 -16.33 -13.28
N LEU A 178 17.53 -15.44 -13.51
CA LEU A 178 17.46 -14.46 -14.59
C LEU A 178 17.41 -15.13 -15.96
N LEU A 179 18.28 -16.10 -16.22
CA LEU A 179 18.32 -16.84 -17.49
C LEU A 179 17.02 -17.64 -17.71
N GLN A 180 16.49 -18.24 -16.66
CA GLN A 180 15.21 -18.97 -16.70
C GLN A 180 14.07 -18.01 -17.03
N LEU A 181 14.01 -16.84 -16.40
CA LEU A 181 13.01 -15.81 -16.66
C LEU A 181 13.08 -15.32 -18.12
N MET A 182 14.29 -15.01 -18.63
CA MET A 182 14.48 -14.58 -20.01
C MET A 182 14.05 -15.68 -21.00
N SER A 183 14.38 -16.94 -20.72
CA SER A 183 13.96 -18.08 -21.53
C SER A 183 12.44 -18.26 -21.51
N ALA A 184 11.81 -18.14 -20.36
CA ALA A 184 10.36 -18.20 -20.21
C ALA A 184 9.66 -17.11 -21.02
N PHE A 185 10.16 -15.88 -20.98
CA PHE A 185 9.67 -14.77 -21.76
C PHE A 185 9.81 -15.01 -23.27
N ALA A 186 10.99 -15.44 -23.73
CA ALA A 186 11.23 -15.74 -25.15
C ALA A 186 10.32 -16.88 -25.67
N SER A 187 10.03 -17.86 -24.82
CA SER A 187 9.14 -18.97 -25.14
C SER A 187 7.68 -18.52 -25.20
N ALA A 188 7.27 -17.66 -24.28
CA ALA A 188 5.90 -17.15 -24.20
C ALA A 188 5.55 -16.25 -25.40
N GLN A 189 6.48 -15.49 -25.93
CA GLN A 189 6.27 -14.69 -27.15
C GLN A 189 5.92 -15.53 -28.39
N LYS A 190 6.27 -16.82 -28.39
CA LYS A 190 6.05 -17.75 -29.52
C LYS A 190 4.86 -18.67 -29.32
N ASN A 191 4.24 -18.65 -28.14
CA ASN A 191 3.22 -19.62 -27.76
C ASN A 191 1.88 -18.91 -27.46
N GLU A 192 0.84 -19.22 -28.23
CA GLU A 192 -0.51 -18.69 -28.04
C GLU A 192 -1.15 -19.13 -26.70
N ASN A 193 -0.68 -20.24 -26.11
CA ASN A 193 -1.11 -20.74 -24.80
C ASN A 193 -0.16 -20.33 -23.66
N ALA A 194 0.61 -19.27 -23.84
CA ALA A 194 1.50 -18.76 -22.79
C ALA A 194 0.70 -18.29 -21.56
N PRO A 195 1.31 -18.32 -20.36
CA PRO A 195 0.74 -17.69 -19.18
C PRO A 195 0.42 -16.21 -19.45
N LEU A 196 -0.57 -15.68 -18.72
CA LEU A 196 -0.86 -14.24 -18.77
C LEU A 196 0.40 -13.44 -18.41
N TRP A 197 0.68 -12.41 -19.20
CA TRP A 197 1.81 -11.51 -18.95
C TRP A 197 1.71 -10.90 -17.56
N PRO A 198 2.84 -10.73 -16.86
CA PRO A 198 2.87 -10.06 -15.58
C PRO A 198 2.21 -8.68 -15.68
N GLN A 199 1.48 -8.30 -14.66
CA GLN A 199 0.91 -6.96 -14.52
C GLN A 199 1.64 -6.16 -13.44
N ARG A 200 2.40 -6.86 -12.60
CA ARG A 200 3.16 -6.32 -11.46
C ARG A 200 4.43 -7.12 -11.26
N LEU A 201 5.38 -6.52 -10.57
CA LEU A 201 6.65 -7.17 -10.23
C LEU A 201 6.44 -8.50 -9.47
N GLU A 202 5.46 -8.54 -8.57
CA GLU A 202 5.13 -9.72 -7.77
C GLU A 202 4.70 -10.94 -8.62
N ASN A 203 4.16 -10.71 -9.80
CA ASN A 203 3.75 -11.78 -10.70
C ASN A 203 4.95 -12.54 -11.32
N LEU A 204 6.16 -12.00 -11.23
CA LEU A 204 7.35 -12.67 -11.75
C LEU A 204 7.70 -13.97 -10.99
N THR A 205 7.12 -14.19 -9.81
CA THR A 205 7.23 -15.49 -9.13
C THR A 205 6.64 -16.63 -9.96
N SER A 206 5.55 -16.38 -10.69
CA SER A 206 4.96 -17.36 -11.61
C SER A 206 5.80 -17.60 -12.86
N TRP A 207 6.82 -16.77 -13.08
CA TRP A 207 7.72 -16.83 -14.24
C TRP A 207 9.13 -17.32 -13.90
N GLY A 208 9.35 -17.76 -12.66
CA GLY A 208 10.58 -18.43 -12.24
C GLY A 208 11.47 -17.66 -11.26
N LEU A 209 11.08 -16.46 -10.83
CA LEU A 209 11.78 -15.79 -9.74
C LEU A 209 11.31 -16.32 -8.38
N SER A 210 12.25 -16.64 -7.50
CA SER A 210 11.94 -17.01 -6.12
C SER A 210 11.42 -15.80 -5.34
N PRO A 211 10.55 -15.98 -4.32
CA PRO A 211 10.08 -14.90 -3.46
C PRO A 211 11.22 -14.15 -2.76
N SER A 212 12.31 -14.81 -2.41
CA SER A 212 13.50 -14.20 -1.81
C SER A 212 14.23 -13.28 -2.79
N THR A 213 14.45 -13.76 -4.01
CA THR A 213 15.04 -12.95 -5.10
C THR A 213 14.17 -11.72 -5.38
N LEU A 214 12.87 -11.91 -5.48
CA LEU A 214 11.93 -10.82 -5.72
C LEU A 214 11.97 -9.78 -4.59
N ALA A 215 11.99 -10.21 -3.33
CA ALA A 215 12.08 -9.30 -2.18
C ALA A 215 13.36 -8.43 -2.23
N THR A 216 14.49 -9.04 -2.59
CA THR A 216 15.77 -8.34 -2.74
C THR A 216 15.78 -7.38 -3.93
N LEU A 217 15.07 -7.70 -5.02
CA LEU A 217 15.00 -6.87 -6.23
C LEU A 217 14.04 -5.69 -6.12
N LYS A 218 13.03 -5.72 -5.25
CA LYS A 218 11.99 -4.68 -5.12
C LYS A 218 12.52 -3.23 -5.07
N PRO A 219 13.64 -2.92 -4.38
CA PRO A 219 14.17 -1.55 -4.37
C PRO A 219 14.78 -1.11 -5.69
N TYR A 220 15.18 -2.04 -6.57
CA TYR A 220 16.04 -1.79 -7.73
C TYR A 220 15.38 -2.13 -9.06
N ALA A 221 14.27 -2.85 -9.05
CA ALA A 221 13.56 -3.29 -10.24
C ALA A 221 12.06 -3.04 -10.14
N THR A 222 11.44 -2.87 -11.29
CA THR A 222 9.99 -2.62 -11.42
C THR A 222 9.41 -3.43 -12.57
N TRP A 223 8.08 -3.46 -12.66
CA TRP A 223 7.34 -3.94 -13.80
C TRP A 223 6.36 -2.86 -14.29
N ILE A 224 6.63 -2.32 -15.45
CA ILE A 224 5.75 -1.38 -16.18
C ILE A 224 5.47 -2.01 -17.55
N ASN A 225 4.21 -2.08 -17.97
CA ASN A 225 3.78 -2.77 -19.20
C ASN A 225 4.16 -2.05 -20.50
N GLU A 226 5.22 -1.26 -20.47
CA GLU A 226 5.86 -0.66 -21.65
C GLU A 226 7.36 -0.50 -21.41
N SER A 227 8.12 -0.34 -22.49
CA SER A 227 9.56 -0.03 -22.39
C SER A 227 9.78 1.31 -21.74
N THR A 228 10.69 1.35 -20.77
CA THR A 228 11.06 2.58 -20.06
C THR A 228 12.58 2.74 -20.03
N THR A 229 13.02 3.98 -19.99
CA THR A 229 14.42 4.35 -19.74
C THR A 229 14.65 4.59 -18.26
N VAL A 230 15.88 4.49 -17.79
CA VAL A 230 16.25 4.78 -16.39
C VAL A 230 16.48 6.27 -16.22
N ASN A 231 15.84 6.87 -15.19
CA ASN A 231 16.11 8.25 -14.79
C ASN A 231 17.39 8.31 -13.94
N LEU A 232 18.44 8.88 -14.48
CA LEU A 232 19.75 8.94 -13.82
C LEU A 232 19.75 9.93 -12.63
N ASN A 233 18.81 10.88 -12.56
CA ASN A 233 18.67 11.80 -11.44
C ASN A 233 18.03 11.15 -10.18
N THR A 234 17.34 10.03 -10.35
CA THR A 234 16.61 9.39 -9.24
C THR A 234 17.09 7.97 -8.93
N ALA A 235 17.77 7.32 -9.89
CA ALA A 235 18.26 5.94 -9.76
C ALA A 235 19.23 5.79 -8.59
N SER A 236 19.14 4.70 -7.81
CA SER A 236 20.10 4.41 -6.73
C SER A 236 21.52 4.19 -7.28
N PRO A 237 22.59 4.33 -6.45
CA PRO A 237 23.95 4.05 -6.90
C PRO A 237 24.10 2.67 -7.55
N LEU A 238 23.43 1.65 -7.00
CA LEU A 238 23.45 0.30 -7.54
C LEU A 238 22.77 0.21 -8.92
N VAL A 239 21.66 0.92 -9.13
CA VAL A 239 21.01 0.97 -10.44
C VAL A 239 21.86 1.75 -11.45
N LEU A 240 22.51 2.86 -11.04
CA LEU A 240 23.47 3.57 -11.87
C LEU A 240 24.62 2.65 -12.29
N TYR A 241 25.23 1.94 -11.35
CA TYR A 241 26.26 0.95 -11.62
C TYR A 241 25.79 -0.12 -12.61
N ALA A 242 24.60 -0.65 -12.41
CA ALA A 242 24.06 -1.71 -13.25
C ALA A 242 23.80 -1.23 -14.70
N THR A 243 23.19 -0.04 -14.86
CA THR A 243 22.74 0.44 -16.18
C THR A 243 23.82 1.15 -17.00
N LEU A 244 24.77 1.85 -16.35
CA LEU A 244 25.82 2.59 -17.05
C LEU A 244 26.98 1.72 -17.58
N GLY A 245 26.95 0.42 -17.33
CA GLY A 245 27.91 -0.53 -17.93
C GLY A 245 29.31 -0.39 -17.35
N ASP A 246 30.26 0.17 -18.05
CA ASP A 246 31.70 0.11 -17.75
C ASP A 246 32.18 1.07 -16.64
N ILE A 247 31.34 1.30 -15.60
CA ILE A 247 31.73 2.12 -14.45
C ILE A 247 31.90 1.26 -13.21
N GLU A 248 32.72 1.73 -12.26
CA GLU A 248 32.87 1.13 -10.95
C GLU A 248 31.78 1.61 -9.98
N MET A 249 31.48 0.82 -8.93
CA MET A 249 30.50 1.22 -7.90
C MET A 249 30.84 2.57 -7.28
N SER A 250 32.11 2.84 -7.00
CA SER A 250 32.61 4.13 -6.47
C SER A 250 32.29 5.32 -7.40
N GLN A 251 32.26 5.10 -8.71
CA GLN A 251 31.87 6.12 -9.69
C GLN A 251 30.35 6.36 -9.64
N ALA A 252 29.56 5.29 -9.53
CA ALA A 252 28.11 5.40 -9.36
C ALA A 252 27.72 6.15 -8.08
N GLU A 253 28.41 5.88 -6.97
CA GLU A 253 28.23 6.58 -5.68
C GLU A 253 28.59 8.07 -5.79
N ARG A 254 29.69 8.40 -6.48
CA ARG A 254 30.06 9.80 -6.74
C ARG A 254 29.02 10.54 -7.57
N LEU A 255 28.52 9.91 -8.65
CA LEU A 255 27.44 10.50 -9.46
C LEU A 255 26.19 10.75 -8.61
N ALA A 256 25.79 9.80 -7.78
CA ALA A 256 24.65 9.94 -6.90
C ALA A 256 24.84 11.08 -5.88
N SER A 257 26.06 11.24 -5.33
CA SER A 257 26.39 12.32 -4.41
C SER A 257 26.40 13.68 -5.10
N GLN A 258 26.97 13.77 -6.30
CA GLN A 258 26.99 15.02 -7.08
C GLN A 258 25.58 15.52 -7.40
N ARG A 259 24.70 14.65 -7.91
CA ARG A 259 23.32 15.04 -8.24
C ARG A 259 22.47 15.42 -7.01
N ALA A 260 22.81 14.94 -5.81
CA ALA A 260 22.13 15.32 -4.58
C ALA A 260 22.29 16.80 -4.26
N SER A 261 23.45 17.39 -4.62
CA SER A 261 23.72 18.83 -4.47
C SER A 261 23.35 19.63 -5.73
N GLN A 262 23.53 19.05 -6.90
CA GLN A 262 23.27 19.68 -8.19
C GLN A 262 22.68 18.66 -9.18
N PRO A 263 21.35 18.59 -9.32
CA PRO A 263 20.71 17.69 -10.27
C PRO A 263 21.16 17.95 -11.71
N TRP A 264 21.27 16.88 -12.49
CA TRP A 264 21.66 16.94 -13.88
C TRP A 264 20.57 17.54 -14.76
N SER A 265 20.91 18.47 -15.64
CA SER A 265 19.97 19.09 -16.59
C SER A 265 19.96 18.39 -17.94
N THR A 266 21.10 17.82 -18.34
CA THR A 266 21.26 17.10 -19.60
C THR A 266 22.04 15.79 -19.41
N LEU A 267 21.85 14.83 -20.32
CA LEU A 267 22.67 13.61 -20.32
C LEU A 267 24.15 13.94 -20.58
N GLY A 268 24.44 15.04 -21.30
CA GLY A 268 25.80 15.53 -21.53
C GLY A 268 26.52 15.93 -20.25
N ASP A 269 25.81 16.43 -19.24
CA ASP A 269 26.40 16.77 -17.94
C ASP A 269 26.95 15.50 -17.26
N ILE A 270 26.21 14.39 -17.34
CA ILE A 270 26.63 13.10 -16.79
C ILE A 270 27.79 12.52 -17.59
N GLN A 271 27.75 12.63 -18.93
CA GLN A 271 28.86 12.22 -19.79
C GLN A 271 30.16 12.96 -19.45
N ASN A 272 30.05 14.27 -19.20
CA ASN A 272 31.17 15.09 -18.77
C ASN A 272 31.69 14.68 -17.37
N ALA A 273 30.78 14.40 -16.44
CA ALA A 273 31.14 13.97 -15.08
C ALA A 273 31.82 12.58 -15.07
N LEU A 274 31.43 11.68 -15.96
CA LEU A 274 32.09 10.37 -16.15
C LEU A 274 33.44 10.45 -16.87
N GLY A 275 33.64 11.48 -17.65
CA GLY A 275 34.82 11.64 -18.48
C GLY A 275 34.75 10.82 -19.79
N PRO A 276 35.70 11.07 -20.70
CA PRO A 276 35.65 10.56 -22.10
C PRO A 276 35.68 9.03 -22.19
N GLN A 277 36.25 8.34 -21.22
CA GLN A 277 36.36 6.87 -21.21
C GLN A 277 35.02 6.20 -21.02
N HIS A 278 34.11 6.81 -20.22
CA HIS A 278 32.82 6.23 -19.85
C HIS A 278 31.62 7.02 -20.42
N ALA A 279 31.88 8.09 -21.20
CA ALA A 279 30.82 8.94 -21.75
C ALA A 279 29.79 8.14 -22.60
N LEU A 280 30.27 7.14 -23.35
CA LEU A 280 29.43 6.30 -24.20
C LEU A 280 28.48 5.35 -23.40
N SER A 281 28.74 5.15 -22.13
CA SER A 281 27.83 4.40 -21.24
C SER A 281 26.49 5.08 -21.08
N VAL A 282 26.43 6.41 -21.21
CA VAL A 282 25.20 7.21 -21.17
C VAL A 282 24.58 7.27 -22.56
N ASN A 283 23.42 6.63 -22.72
CA ASN A 283 22.75 6.52 -24.00
C ASN A 283 21.25 6.85 -23.86
N ALA A 284 20.75 7.77 -24.66
CA ALA A 284 19.37 8.24 -24.64
C ALA A 284 18.31 7.13 -24.93
N ASN A 285 18.71 6.01 -25.53
CA ASN A 285 17.82 4.86 -25.72
C ASN A 285 17.49 4.13 -24.41
N TYR A 286 18.35 4.26 -23.39
CA TYR A 286 18.24 3.53 -22.12
C TYR A 286 18.16 4.47 -20.91
N HIS A 287 18.56 5.73 -21.06
CA HIS A 287 18.70 6.70 -19.99
C HIS A 287 17.98 8.01 -20.29
N GLN A 288 17.44 8.63 -19.25
CA GLN A 288 16.80 9.93 -19.31
C GLN A 288 16.93 10.66 -17.97
N LEU A 289 16.38 11.88 -17.88
CA LEU A 289 16.35 12.70 -16.65
C LEU A 289 14.92 13.08 -16.24
N SER A 290 13.91 12.54 -16.93
CA SER A 290 12.51 12.78 -16.65
C SER A 290 11.78 11.45 -16.44
N SER A 291 10.61 11.47 -15.80
CA SER A 291 9.89 10.28 -15.46
C SER A 291 8.40 10.38 -15.79
N LYS A 292 7.86 9.29 -16.24
CA LYS A 292 6.45 9.17 -16.63
C LYS A 292 5.64 8.37 -15.60
N TYR A 293 6.28 7.45 -14.87
CA TYR A 293 5.64 6.56 -13.92
C TYR A 293 6.13 6.79 -12.51
N PHE A 294 5.17 6.91 -11.59
CA PHE A 294 5.44 7.10 -10.17
C PHE A 294 4.61 6.15 -9.34
N MET A 295 5.19 5.64 -8.26
CA MET A 295 4.48 4.89 -7.23
C MET A 295 4.08 5.84 -6.11
N VAL A 296 2.79 6.01 -5.90
CA VAL A 296 2.24 6.77 -4.77
C VAL A 296 1.87 5.77 -3.69
N SER A 297 2.51 5.87 -2.55
CA SER A 297 2.23 5.06 -1.36
C SER A 297 1.69 5.95 -0.26
N GLY A 298 0.55 5.59 0.31
CA GLY A 298 -0.07 6.31 1.42
C GLY A 298 -0.44 5.35 2.54
N LYS A 299 -0.31 5.80 3.78
CA LYS A 299 -0.69 5.08 4.98
C LYS A 299 -1.51 5.98 5.86
N ILE A 300 -2.66 5.48 6.29
CA ILE A 300 -3.51 6.11 7.31
C ILE A 300 -3.56 5.22 8.52
N ARG A 301 -3.43 5.85 9.69
CA ARG A 301 -3.66 5.23 10.98
C ARG A 301 -4.77 5.97 11.71
N ILE A 302 -5.78 5.20 12.12
CA ILE A 302 -6.90 5.64 12.95
C ILE A 302 -6.92 4.69 14.13
N ASP A 303 -6.60 5.18 15.32
CA ASP A 303 -6.39 4.36 16.52
C ASP A 303 -5.42 3.19 16.23
N GLU A 304 -5.87 1.94 16.43
CA GLU A 304 -5.10 0.72 16.17
C GLU A 304 -5.22 0.22 14.70
N THR A 305 -6.08 0.86 13.90
CA THR A 305 -6.30 0.44 12.51
C THR A 305 -5.33 1.16 11.58
N GLN A 306 -4.57 0.38 10.81
CA GLN A 306 -3.69 0.90 9.77
C GLN A 306 -4.15 0.40 8.40
N ILE A 307 -4.23 1.31 7.45
CA ILE A 307 -4.56 0.99 6.06
C ILE A 307 -3.50 1.62 5.16
N VAL A 308 -2.95 0.79 4.27
CA VAL A 308 -1.96 1.21 3.28
C VAL A 308 -2.58 1.13 1.89
N SER A 309 -2.26 2.09 1.07
CA SER A 309 -2.57 2.09 -0.36
C SER A 309 -1.30 2.32 -1.16
N ARG A 310 -1.16 1.60 -2.26
CA ARG A 310 -0.12 1.79 -3.27
C ARG A 310 -0.80 1.95 -4.63
N SER A 311 -0.38 2.95 -5.38
CA SER A 311 -0.96 3.23 -6.70
C SER A 311 0.15 3.59 -7.68
N LEU A 312 0.24 2.84 -8.78
CA LEU A 312 1.08 3.24 -9.90
C LEU A 312 0.32 4.29 -10.71
N VAL A 313 0.93 5.44 -10.89
CA VAL A 313 0.37 6.51 -11.68
C VAL A 313 1.26 6.80 -12.89
N GLN A 314 0.61 7.16 -13.99
CA GLN A 314 1.25 7.59 -15.23
C GLN A 314 1.02 9.09 -15.41
N ARG A 315 2.10 9.86 -15.44
CA ARG A 315 2.09 11.29 -15.70
C ARG A 315 2.20 11.56 -17.19
N THR A 316 1.24 12.30 -17.73
CA THR A 316 1.23 12.79 -19.11
C THR A 316 1.17 14.31 -19.10
N PRO A 317 1.45 15.02 -20.21
CA PRO A 317 1.37 16.48 -20.26
C PRO A 317 0.01 17.06 -19.88
N SER A 318 -1.08 16.30 -20.10
CA SER A 318 -2.44 16.75 -19.82
C SER A 318 -2.94 16.34 -18.43
N GLN A 319 -2.55 15.16 -17.95
CA GLN A 319 -3.13 14.56 -16.74
C GLN A 319 -2.22 13.49 -16.12
N VAL A 320 -2.53 13.15 -14.87
CA VAL A 320 -1.93 12.03 -14.17
C VAL A 320 -2.99 10.93 -14.01
N LEU A 321 -2.77 9.77 -14.63
CA LEU A 321 -3.69 8.64 -14.67
C LEU A 321 -3.28 7.59 -13.64
N ILE A 322 -4.26 6.93 -13.02
CA ILE A 322 -4.01 5.76 -12.19
C ILE A 322 -3.95 4.54 -13.12
N VAL A 323 -2.81 3.86 -13.17
CA VAL A 323 -2.62 2.62 -13.92
C VAL A 323 -3.22 1.45 -13.16
N TRP A 324 -2.86 1.35 -11.88
CA TRP A 324 -3.48 0.40 -10.94
C TRP A 324 -3.37 0.94 -9.52
N SER A 325 -4.24 0.43 -8.64
CA SER A 325 -4.23 0.74 -7.23
C SER A 325 -4.44 -0.52 -6.41
N GLU A 326 -3.70 -0.65 -5.32
CA GLU A 326 -3.78 -1.74 -4.37
C GLU A 326 -4.01 -1.18 -2.97
N ARG A 327 -4.85 -1.87 -2.19
CA ARG A 327 -5.18 -1.50 -0.82
C ARG A 327 -5.14 -2.74 0.05
N GLY A 328 -4.63 -2.62 1.26
CA GLY A 328 -4.58 -3.75 2.19
C GLY A 328 -3.98 -3.38 3.54
N ALA A 329 -4.20 -4.29 4.51
CA ALA A 329 -3.63 -4.19 5.85
C ALA A 329 -2.16 -4.67 5.92
N GLN A 330 -1.60 -5.25 4.86
CA GLN A 330 -0.20 -5.70 4.82
C GLN A 330 0.74 -4.50 4.69
N ALA A 331 0.83 -3.76 5.79
CA ALA A 331 1.69 -2.59 5.93
C ALA A 331 3.16 -2.93 6.26
N ASP A 332 3.49 -4.20 6.48
CA ASP A 332 4.73 -4.60 7.14
C ASP A 332 6.00 -4.36 6.31
N ASN A 333 5.89 -3.87 5.07
CA ASN A 333 7.03 -3.58 4.22
C ASN A 333 7.08 -2.15 3.63
N VAL A 334 6.19 -1.26 4.00
CA VAL A 334 6.32 0.15 3.65
C VAL A 334 6.95 0.88 4.83
N SER A 335 8.23 0.62 5.06
CA SER A 335 9.03 1.49 5.91
C SER A 335 9.22 2.80 5.14
N PHE A 336 8.53 3.85 5.55
CA PHE A 336 8.89 5.21 5.20
C PHE A 336 10.19 5.53 5.96
N SER A 337 11.30 4.89 5.55
CA SER A 337 12.60 5.17 6.14
C SER A 337 13.02 6.55 5.70
N SER A 338 13.05 7.45 6.66
CA SER A 338 13.94 8.58 6.56
C SER A 338 15.36 8.02 6.32
N THR A 339 15.82 8.06 5.08
CA THR A 339 17.25 8.01 4.84
C THR A 339 17.77 9.31 5.44
N THR A 340 18.06 9.26 6.74
CA THR A 340 18.96 10.23 7.33
C THR A 340 20.28 10.03 6.60
N MET A 341 20.55 10.90 5.64
CA MET A 341 21.92 11.19 5.26
C MET A 341 22.59 11.67 6.57
N ASN A 342 23.32 10.77 7.20
CA ASN A 342 24.28 11.15 8.22
C ASN A 342 25.42 11.88 7.47
N PRO A 343 25.87 13.03 7.97
CA PRO A 343 26.84 13.91 7.31
C PRO A 343 28.20 13.25 7.09
#